data_2e6859bbda0594037d96c7b2affcaf95
#
_entry.id   2e6859bbda0594037d96c7b2affcaf95
#
_cell.length_a   1.000
_cell.length_b   1.000
_cell.length_c   1.000
_cell.angle_alpha   90.00
_cell.angle_beta   90.00
_cell.angle_gamma   90.00
#
_symmetry.space_group_name_H-M   'P 1'
#
loop_
_entity.id
_entity.type
_entity.pdbx_description
1 polymer ?
#
loop_
_entity_poly.entity_id
_entity_poly.type
_entity_poly.pdbx_seq_one_letter_code
_entity_poly.pdbx_strand_id
1 'polypeptide(L)'
;MVTKKIGVIGCGNMGGAILYGALESGVLAKENVYVYDINPAMMEKAKGWGVNLAADDEDVCKNSDIILLAVKPQNAAEALEQCKKALDGKAMMSIVAGVTVERLQAMIDGTPRILRLLPNT
;
A
#
# COMPACT_ATOMS: atom_id res chain seq x y z
N MET A 1 -9.33 -17.26 1.10
CA MET A 1 -8.45 -16.42 0.25
C MET A 1 -9.14 -15.14 -0.12
N VAL A 2 -8.41 -14.04 -0.07
CA VAL A 2 -8.93 -12.74 -0.48
C VAL A 2 -8.93 -12.68 -2.00
N THR A 3 -10.08 -12.37 -2.60
CA THR A 3 -10.21 -12.28 -4.07
C THR A 3 -10.07 -10.85 -4.58
N LYS A 4 -10.12 -9.86 -3.69
CA LYS A 4 -9.94 -8.47 -4.08
C LYS A 4 -8.48 -8.17 -4.41
N LYS A 5 -8.26 -7.16 -5.24
CA LYS A 5 -6.91 -6.73 -5.59
C LYS A 5 -6.36 -5.83 -4.49
N ILE A 6 -5.15 -6.13 -4.07
CA ILE A 6 -4.47 -5.44 -2.98
C ILE A 6 -3.29 -4.65 -3.56
N GLY A 7 -3.24 -3.37 -3.23
CA GLY A 7 -2.12 -2.53 -3.60
C GLY A 7 -1.25 -2.23 -2.39
N VAL A 8 0.06 -2.23 -2.56
CA VAL A 8 1.01 -1.88 -1.51
C VAL A 8 1.84 -0.69 -1.97
N ILE A 9 1.72 0.42 -1.28
CA ILE A 9 2.53 1.61 -1.52
C ILE A 9 3.60 1.67 -0.44
N GLY A 10 4.84 1.49 -0.85
CA GLY A 10 5.95 1.39 0.08
C GLY A 10 6.11 -0.02 0.62
N CYS A 11 7.13 -0.73 0.20
CA CYS A 11 7.35 -2.13 0.58
C CYS A 11 8.59 -2.26 1.48
N GLY A 12 8.69 -1.38 2.49
CA GLY A 12 9.79 -1.41 3.44
C GLY A 12 9.72 -2.62 4.36
N ASN A 13 10.48 -2.59 5.46
CA ASN A 13 10.60 -3.74 6.35
C ASN A 13 9.23 -4.24 6.84
N MET A 14 8.40 -3.34 7.36
CA MET A 14 7.10 -3.72 7.90
C MET A 14 6.12 -4.11 6.81
N GLY A 15 5.99 -3.26 5.76
CA GLY A 15 5.09 -3.55 4.64
C GLY A 15 5.47 -4.83 3.92
N GLY A 16 6.76 -5.04 3.71
CA GLY A 16 7.27 -6.25 3.08
C GLY A 16 7.01 -7.50 3.92
N ALA A 17 7.19 -7.40 5.23
CA ALA A 17 6.94 -8.53 6.13
C ALA A 17 5.46 -8.93 6.13
N ILE A 18 4.57 -7.96 6.18
CA ILE A 18 3.12 -8.21 6.15
C ILE A 18 2.74 -8.87 4.82
N LEU A 19 3.22 -8.31 3.72
CA LEU A 19 2.92 -8.83 2.38
C LEU A 19 3.45 -10.26 2.21
N TYR A 20 4.70 -10.48 2.57
CA TYR A 20 5.31 -11.79 2.44
C TYR A 20 4.56 -12.84 3.26
N GLY A 21 4.23 -12.51 4.50
CA GLY A 21 3.47 -13.40 5.37
C GLY A 21 2.11 -13.76 4.80
N ALA A 22 1.41 -12.79 4.23
CA ALA A 22 0.10 -13.02 3.63
C ALA A 22 0.19 -13.91 2.38
N LEU A 23 1.23 -13.73 1.58
CA LEU A 23 1.47 -14.57 0.40
C LEU A 23 1.83 -16.01 0.80
N GLU A 24 2.71 -16.16 1.78
CA GLU A 24 3.14 -17.48 2.26
C GLU A 24 1.99 -18.27 2.88
N SER A 25 1.10 -17.59 3.61
CA SER A 25 -0.04 -18.24 4.24
C SER A 25 -1.17 -18.57 3.27
N GLY A 26 -1.11 -18.10 2.03
CA GLY A 26 -2.15 -18.31 1.04
C GLY A 26 -3.36 -17.39 1.20
N VAL A 27 -3.29 -16.41 2.11
CA VAL A 27 -4.36 -15.42 2.26
C VAL A 27 -4.50 -14.56 1.03
N LEU A 28 -3.37 -14.17 0.42
CA LEU A 28 -3.33 -13.37 -0.80
C LEU A 28 -2.73 -14.20 -1.95
N ALA A 29 -3.32 -14.04 -3.13
CA ALA A 29 -2.76 -14.59 -4.35
C ALA A 29 -1.86 -13.54 -4.99
N LYS A 30 -0.66 -13.93 -5.39
CA LYS A 30 0.32 -12.99 -5.97
C LYS A 30 -0.22 -12.26 -7.22
N GLU A 31 -1.10 -12.89 -7.97
CA GLU A 31 -1.70 -12.32 -9.16
C GLU A 31 -2.60 -11.11 -8.84
N ASN A 32 -3.07 -11.03 -7.59
CA ASN A 32 -3.97 -9.97 -7.13
C ASN A 32 -3.24 -8.88 -6.33
N VAL A 33 -1.91 -8.91 -6.31
CA VAL A 33 -1.12 -7.94 -5.54
C VAL A 33 -0.34 -7.03 -6.46
N TYR A 34 -0.40 -5.71 -6.21
CA TYR A 34 0.32 -4.68 -6.95
C TYR A 34 1.19 -3.90 -5.97
N VAL A 35 2.46 -3.70 -6.31
CA VAL A 35 3.44 -3.08 -5.41
C VAL A 35 4.17 -1.95 -6.11
N TYR A 36 4.37 -0.85 -5.41
CA TYR A 36 5.28 0.20 -5.82
C TYR A 36 6.06 0.73 -4.62
N ASP A 37 7.36 0.92 -4.78
CA ASP A 37 8.24 1.55 -3.81
C ASP A 37 9.22 2.43 -4.57
N ILE A 38 9.54 3.60 -4.04
CA ILE A 38 10.51 4.52 -4.65
C ILE A 38 11.93 3.93 -4.63
N ASN A 39 12.18 2.95 -3.78
CA ASN A 39 13.48 2.30 -3.67
C ASN A 39 13.56 1.12 -4.64
N PRO A 40 14.45 1.18 -5.66
CA PRO A 40 14.57 0.08 -6.63
C PRO A 40 14.91 -1.27 -6.00
N ALA A 41 15.65 -1.29 -4.90
CA ALA A 41 15.98 -2.53 -4.22
C ALA A 41 14.74 -3.23 -3.66
N MET A 42 13.76 -2.44 -3.17
CA MET A 42 12.51 -2.99 -2.67
C MET A 42 11.64 -3.51 -3.82
N MET A 43 11.66 -2.84 -4.97
CA MET A 43 10.95 -3.32 -6.16
C MET A 43 11.52 -4.65 -6.64
N GLU A 44 12.84 -4.79 -6.62
CA GLU A 44 13.50 -6.03 -7.02
C GLU A 44 13.13 -7.17 -6.07
N LYS A 45 13.05 -6.88 -4.78
CA LYS A 45 12.63 -7.87 -3.78
C LYS A 45 11.19 -8.31 -4.02
N ALA A 46 10.29 -7.37 -4.28
CA ALA A 46 8.89 -7.68 -4.56
C ALA A 46 8.74 -8.48 -5.84
N LYS A 47 9.56 -8.19 -6.85
CA LYS A 47 9.59 -8.96 -8.09
C LYS A 47 9.89 -10.43 -7.83
N GLY A 48 10.79 -10.70 -6.88
CA GLY A 48 11.13 -12.07 -6.51
C GLY A 48 9.97 -12.84 -5.90
N TRP A 49 8.96 -12.15 -5.37
CA TRP A 49 7.75 -12.79 -4.83
C TRP A 49 6.70 -13.10 -5.90
N GLY A 50 6.90 -12.63 -7.12
CA GLY A 50 5.98 -12.90 -8.21
C GLY A 50 4.75 -12.00 -8.26
N VAL A 51 4.73 -10.91 -7.48
CA VAL A 51 3.62 -9.95 -7.50
C VAL A 51 3.74 -9.01 -8.69
N ASN A 52 2.66 -8.28 -8.99
CA ASN A 52 2.68 -7.28 -10.05
C ASN A 52 3.40 -6.03 -9.58
N LEU A 53 4.32 -5.53 -10.40
CA LEU A 53 5.02 -4.28 -10.10
C LEU A 53 4.30 -3.14 -10.82
N ALA A 54 3.94 -2.10 -10.07
CA ALA A 54 3.28 -0.94 -10.64
C ALA A 54 4.32 0.10 -11.09
N ALA A 55 3.91 0.99 -11.99
CA ALA A 55 4.78 2.02 -12.52
C ALA A 55 4.97 3.18 -11.54
N ASP A 56 3.95 3.46 -10.73
CA ASP A 56 3.96 4.53 -9.73
C ASP A 56 2.84 4.31 -8.72
N ASP A 57 2.70 5.24 -7.76
CA ASP A 57 1.68 5.14 -6.72
C ASP A 57 0.26 5.18 -7.29
N GLU A 58 0.04 6.01 -8.30
CA GLU A 58 -1.27 6.11 -8.95
C GLU A 58 -1.64 4.78 -9.63
N ASP A 59 -0.69 4.14 -10.28
CA ASP A 59 -0.90 2.86 -10.94
C ASP A 59 -1.30 1.77 -9.94
N VAL A 60 -0.68 1.76 -8.76
CA VAL A 60 -1.09 0.85 -7.67
C VAL A 60 -2.56 1.06 -7.33
N CYS A 61 -2.96 2.31 -7.12
CA CYS A 61 -4.32 2.63 -6.69
C CYS A 61 -5.35 2.30 -7.76
N LYS A 62 -5.04 2.55 -9.03
CA LYS A 62 -5.95 2.25 -10.12
C LYS A 62 -6.26 0.77 -10.25
N ASN A 63 -5.29 -0.06 -9.94
CA ASN A 63 -5.41 -1.51 -10.11
C ASN A 63 -5.84 -2.24 -8.85
N SER A 64 -6.10 -1.53 -7.76
CA SER A 64 -6.34 -2.14 -6.46
C SER A 64 -7.66 -1.72 -5.87
N ASP A 65 -8.26 -2.59 -5.07
CA ASP A 65 -9.49 -2.31 -4.33
C ASP A 65 -9.17 -1.85 -2.91
N ILE A 66 -8.14 -2.42 -2.33
CA ILE A 66 -7.67 -2.11 -0.98
C ILE A 66 -6.19 -1.74 -1.08
N ILE A 67 -5.81 -0.62 -0.47
CA ILE A 67 -4.43 -0.13 -0.52
C ILE A 67 -3.81 -0.18 0.87
N LEU A 68 -2.62 -0.78 0.97
CA LEU A 68 -1.81 -0.74 2.18
C LEU A 68 -0.75 0.35 2.02
N LEU A 69 -0.83 1.40 2.84
CA LEU A 69 0.14 2.48 2.84
C LEU A 69 1.22 2.16 3.87
N ALA A 70 2.44 1.92 3.39
CA ALA A 70 3.56 1.47 4.22
C ALA A 70 4.83 2.28 3.98
N VAL A 71 4.70 3.52 3.50
CA VAL A 71 5.83 4.42 3.28
C VAL A 71 6.36 4.97 4.61
N LYS A 72 7.55 5.57 4.57
CA LYS A 72 8.06 6.31 5.73
C LYS A 72 7.20 7.55 5.96
N PRO A 73 7.05 8.01 7.21
CA PRO A 73 6.19 9.17 7.51
C PRO A 73 6.49 10.40 6.66
N GLN A 74 7.76 10.69 6.41
CA GLN A 74 8.16 11.85 5.62
C GLN A 74 7.76 11.75 4.15
N ASN A 75 7.43 10.55 3.67
CA ASN A 75 7.04 10.32 2.27
C ASN A 75 5.53 10.19 2.07
N ALA A 76 4.77 10.17 3.16
CA ALA A 76 3.32 9.90 3.08
C ALA A 76 2.56 10.95 2.30
N ALA A 77 2.83 12.24 2.54
CA ALA A 77 2.13 13.33 1.86
C ALA A 77 2.35 13.30 0.36
N GLU A 78 3.60 13.09 -0.06
CA GLU A 78 3.94 13.02 -1.49
C GLU A 78 3.28 11.81 -2.17
N ALA A 79 3.34 10.65 -1.53
CA ALA A 79 2.73 9.45 -2.08
C ALA A 79 1.23 9.62 -2.27
N LEU A 80 0.54 10.18 -1.26
CA LEU A 80 -0.90 10.40 -1.33
C LEU A 80 -1.27 11.47 -2.35
N GLU A 81 -0.45 12.51 -2.50
CA GLU A 81 -0.68 13.54 -3.51
C GLU A 81 -0.71 12.96 -4.92
N GLN A 82 0.16 12.00 -5.19
CA GLN A 82 0.23 11.36 -6.50
C GLN A 82 -0.98 10.49 -6.80
N CYS A 83 -1.63 9.92 -5.79
CA CYS A 83 -2.68 8.94 -6.01
C CYS A 83 -4.05 9.34 -5.47
N LYS A 84 -4.21 10.54 -4.95
CA LYS A 84 -5.45 10.91 -4.25
C LYS A 84 -6.72 10.75 -5.08
N LYS A 85 -6.66 11.01 -6.38
CA LYS A 85 -7.82 10.83 -7.25
C LYS A 85 -8.17 9.36 -7.44
N ALA A 86 -7.15 8.53 -7.57
CA ALA A 86 -7.33 7.09 -7.75
C ALA A 86 -7.79 6.39 -6.48
N LEU A 87 -7.64 7.03 -5.32
CA LEU A 87 -8.09 6.48 -4.03
C LEU A 87 -9.59 6.62 -3.81
N ASP A 88 -10.25 7.49 -4.56
CA ASP A 88 -11.68 7.75 -4.34
C ASP A 88 -12.49 6.46 -4.42
N GLY A 89 -13.30 6.22 -3.40
CA GLY A 89 -14.14 5.02 -3.31
C GLY A 89 -13.43 3.75 -2.89
N LYS A 90 -12.14 3.81 -2.60
CA LYS A 90 -11.35 2.63 -2.21
C LYS A 90 -11.12 2.59 -0.71
N ALA A 91 -10.69 1.43 -0.21
CA ALA A 91 -10.29 1.27 1.18
C ALA A 91 -8.78 1.40 1.29
N MET A 92 -8.31 2.08 2.33
CA MET A 92 -6.88 2.22 2.60
C MET A 92 -6.57 1.84 4.03
N MET A 93 -5.53 1.02 4.21
CA MET A 93 -4.99 0.69 5.53
C MET A 93 -3.62 1.35 5.63
N SER A 94 -3.33 1.97 6.77
CA SER A 94 -2.05 2.64 6.98
C SER A 94 -1.29 2.04 8.15
N ILE A 95 0.00 1.78 7.93
CA ILE A 95 0.94 1.42 8.99
C ILE A 95 2.01 2.50 9.14
N VAL A 96 1.76 3.70 8.63
CA VAL A 96 2.70 4.82 8.72
C VAL A 96 2.79 5.29 10.17
N ALA A 97 3.99 5.20 10.75
CA ALA A 97 4.19 5.59 12.15
C ALA A 97 3.99 7.10 12.33
N GLY A 98 3.28 7.47 13.42
CA GLY A 98 3.11 8.86 13.78
C GLY A 98 2.16 9.68 12.93
N VAL A 99 1.47 9.05 11.97
CA VAL A 99 0.49 9.76 11.12
C VAL A 99 -0.90 9.24 11.43
N THR A 100 -1.77 10.12 11.93
CA THR A 100 -3.13 9.74 12.31
C THR A 100 -4.05 9.63 11.09
N VAL A 101 -5.21 8.99 11.28
CA VAL A 101 -6.24 8.90 10.24
C VAL A 101 -6.68 10.31 9.82
N GLU A 102 -6.83 11.22 10.78
CA GLU A 102 -7.23 12.61 10.50
C GLU A 102 -6.21 13.31 9.60
N ARG A 103 -4.92 13.11 9.85
CA ARG A 103 -3.88 13.71 9.01
C ARG A 103 -3.87 13.10 7.62
N LEU A 104 -4.05 11.79 7.52
CA LEU A 104 -4.14 11.13 6.22
C LEU A 104 -5.35 11.63 5.45
N GLN A 105 -6.50 11.76 6.10
CA GLN A 105 -7.71 12.26 5.48
C GLN A 105 -7.53 13.68 4.96
N ALA A 106 -6.77 14.51 5.69
CA ALA A 106 -6.49 15.87 5.26
C ALA A 106 -5.55 15.94 4.04
N MET A 107 -4.76 14.91 3.81
CA MET A 107 -3.82 14.85 2.69
C MET A 107 -4.48 14.43 1.38
N ILE A 108 -5.68 13.87 1.44
CA ILE A 108 -6.38 13.34 0.28
C ILE A 108 -7.76 13.98 0.16
N ASP A 109 -8.16 14.23 -1.09
CA ASP A 109 -9.51 14.67 -1.40
C ASP A 109 -10.30 13.43 -1.82
N GLY A 110 -11.55 13.35 -1.44
CA GLY A 110 -12.37 12.23 -1.82
C GLY A 110 -12.84 11.42 -0.63
N THR A 111 -13.31 10.21 -0.88
CA THR A 111 -14.01 9.41 0.10
C THR A 111 -13.43 8.01 0.32
N PRO A 112 -12.09 7.82 0.34
CA PRO A 112 -11.57 6.50 0.68
C PRO A 112 -11.83 6.22 2.15
N ARG A 113 -12.03 4.96 2.47
CA ARG A 113 -12.10 4.52 3.86
C ARG A 113 -10.69 4.31 4.34
N ILE A 114 -10.33 4.98 5.44
CA ILE A 114 -8.99 4.89 5.99
C ILE A 114 -9.04 4.14 7.31
N LEU A 115 -8.23 3.10 7.42
CA LEU A 115 -8.06 2.35 8.64
C LEU A 115 -6.58 2.36 9.00
N ARG A 116 -6.28 2.84 10.21
CA ARG A 116 -4.91 2.88 10.69
C ARG A 116 -4.58 1.62 11.45
N LEU A 117 -3.49 0.98 11.06
CA LEU A 117 -2.95 -0.15 11.80
C LEU A 117 -1.71 0.31 12.55
N LEU A 118 -1.66 0.05 13.83
CA LEU A 118 -0.48 0.33 14.64
C LEU A 118 0.29 -0.98 14.79
N PRO A 119 1.50 -1.05 14.22
CA PRO A 119 2.32 -2.22 14.46
C PRO A 119 2.60 -2.36 15.94
N ASN A 120 2.45 -3.54 16.44
CA ASN A 120 2.68 -3.82 17.85
C ASN A 120 4.16 -4.19 18.03
N THR A 121 4.98 -3.16 18.05
CA THR A 121 6.42 -3.35 18.17
C THR A 121 6.91 -2.99 19.55
#